data_215f9cfed19b6bb34370091e31518718
#
_entry.id   215f9cfed19b6bb34370091e31518718
#
_cell.length_a   1.000
_cell.length_b   1.000
_cell.length_c   1.000
_cell.angle_alpha   90.00
_cell.angle_beta   90.00
_cell.angle_gamma   90.00
#
_symmetry.space_group_name_H-M   'P 1'
#
loop_
_entity.id
_entity.type
_entity.pdbx_description
1 polymer ?
#
loop_
_entity_poly.entity_id
_entity_poly.type
_entity_poly.pdbx_seq_one_letter_code
_entity_poly.pdbx_strand_id
1 'polypeptide(L)'
;AQFSADVEKLPPAEPNGGPTVRLTYHITEGRQVLVARVLLSGYEHTRPGVISREVGIKAGQPLSEGTVVDTQRKLYNLGVFSRVSIAPQNPDGEDEKKTIVVMVDEAKRYTIAYGLGFEAQRLGSSTDATVQTLSFAPRGTLELTKANLTGRADVLSFKARASTIQGRALLTYTAPNYFASPNFSVQLSTFYESSRDVQTFDSRRSEASAGLAEKLSPSSSILYRFVYRYVVASNLRIAVEEIPLFSQNTKVSEFDVSWLRDRRNSASDPSRGNFNTMDVSLAARAMGSSANFIRVYMQNSTFSPIGRRFVFARSTRFGVQTVYGNSVSTDIPLPERFFAGGGTSLRGFGLNQAGPRDPVTGFPVGGQAELIFNQDLRFPMRLPLIGDRLGGAVFYDAGNVFPSIRTISLRTAPLAPTFNPSNPNECLTNCSNNLNYFSHTAGFEFRYGTPIGPVALDLGYQLNPAKYLIQSGGTCPATITAACMTTLNRLPAFQFFVNLGTTF
;
A
#
# COMPACT_ATOMS: atom_id res chain seq x y z
N ALA A 1 26.99 -24.38 -31.95
CA ALA A 1 26.14 -24.83 -33.03
C ALA A 1 25.89 -23.66 -33.99
N GLN A 2 25.98 -23.93 -35.29
CA GLN A 2 25.52 -23.02 -36.33
C GLN A 2 24.14 -23.49 -36.80
N PHE A 3 23.25 -22.54 -37.06
CA PHE A 3 21.94 -22.88 -37.61
C PHE A 3 21.65 -22.05 -38.87
N SER A 4 20.99 -22.63 -39.83
CA SER A 4 20.36 -21.95 -40.96
C SER A 4 18.89 -22.31 -40.98
N ALA A 5 18.04 -21.42 -41.43
CA ALA A 5 16.62 -21.66 -41.55
C ALA A 5 16.19 -21.48 -43.02
N ASP A 6 15.61 -22.55 -43.60
CA ASP A 6 14.98 -22.49 -44.91
C ASP A 6 13.48 -22.28 -44.77
N VAL A 7 12.95 -21.31 -45.51
CA VAL A 7 11.55 -20.93 -45.50
C VAL A 7 10.92 -21.32 -46.81
N GLU A 8 10.10 -22.36 -46.81
CA GLU A 8 9.33 -22.81 -47.98
C GLU A 8 7.89 -22.33 -47.87
N LYS A 9 7.42 -21.61 -48.86
CA LYS A 9 6.01 -21.21 -48.94
C LYS A 9 5.21 -22.39 -49.51
N LEU A 10 4.27 -22.91 -48.76
CA LEU A 10 3.38 -23.96 -49.16
C LEU A 10 2.07 -23.36 -49.68
N PRO A 11 1.39 -24.04 -50.65
CA PRO A 11 0.05 -23.66 -51.04
C PRO A 11 -0.89 -23.70 -49.82
N PRO A 12 -1.92 -22.81 -49.76
CA PRO A 12 -2.89 -22.82 -48.67
C PRO A 12 -3.52 -24.19 -48.48
N ALA A 13 -3.60 -24.68 -47.25
CA ALA A 13 -4.22 -25.97 -46.92
C ALA A 13 -5.74 -25.98 -47.16
N GLU A 14 -6.37 -24.80 -47.23
CA GLU A 14 -7.78 -24.58 -47.54
C GLU A 14 -7.94 -23.45 -48.59
N PRO A 15 -9.00 -23.48 -49.43
CA PRO A 15 -9.22 -22.50 -50.51
C PRO A 15 -9.28 -21.03 -50.04
N ASN A 16 -9.60 -20.77 -48.77
CA ASN A 16 -9.65 -19.45 -48.14
C ASN A 16 -8.65 -19.31 -46.93
N GLY A 17 -7.70 -20.23 -46.80
CA GLY A 17 -6.69 -20.20 -45.74
C GLY A 17 -5.58 -19.18 -46.02
N GLY A 18 -5.00 -18.63 -44.96
CA GLY A 18 -3.81 -17.77 -45.07
C GLY A 18 -2.59 -18.54 -45.62
N PRO A 19 -1.52 -17.84 -46.02
CA PRO A 19 -0.31 -18.47 -46.54
C PRO A 19 0.32 -19.37 -45.46
N THR A 20 0.58 -20.62 -45.84
CA THR A 20 1.25 -21.62 -45.00
C THR A 20 2.72 -21.63 -45.33
N VAL A 21 3.59 -21.64 -44.29
CA VAL A 21 5.05 -21.67 -44.45
C VAL A 21 5.59 -22.87 -43.68
N ARG A 22 6.49 -23.63 -44.33
CA ARG A 22 7.30 -24.64 -43.68
C ARG A 22 8.65 -24.01 -43.34
N LEU A 23 9.01 -24.05 -42.05
CA LEU A 23 10.33 -23.65 -41.59
C LEU A 23 11.15 -24.91 -41.28
N THR A 24 12.28 -25.08 -41.99
CA THR A 24 13.21 -26.18 -41.77
C THR A 24 14.49 -25.59 -41.18
N TYR A 25 14.83 -25.97 -39.95
CA TYR A 25 16.08 -25.57 -39.30
C TYR A 25 17.14 -26.64 -39.57
N HIS A 26 18.26 -26.25 -40.14
CA HIS A 26 19.48 -27.05 -40.25
C HIS A 26 20.41 -26.67 -39.11
N ILE A 27 20.65 -27.60 -38.20
CA ILE A 27 21.50 -27.36 -37.04
C ILE A 27 22.78 -28.20 -37.21
N THR A 28 23.91 -27.53 -37.25
CA THR A 28 25.23 -28.19 -37.21
C THR A 28 25.76 -28.07 -35.80
N GLU A 29 25.79 -29.15 -35.06
CA GLU A 29 26.34 -29.20 -33.72
C GLU A 29 27.87 -29.03 -33.76
N GLY A 30 28.41 -28.11 -32.98
CA GLY A 30 29.84 -28.00 -32.75
C GLY A 30 30.33 -28.98 -31.66
N ARG A 31 31.63 -28.97 -31.39
CA ARG A 31 32.19 -29.75 -30.29
C ARG A 31 31.60 -29.30 -28.95
N GLN A 32 31.30 -30.25 -28.07
CA GLN A 32 30.83 -29.97 -26.71
C GLN A 32 31.99 -29.36 -25.89
N VAL A 33 31.73 -28.16 -25.34
CA VAL A 33 32.71 -27.48 -24.49
C VAL A 33 32.38 -27.77 -23.02
N LEU A 34 33.37 -28.29 -22.27
CA LEU A 34 33.28 -28.52 -20.85
C LEU A 34 33.90 -27.33 -20.07
N VAL A 35 33.35 -27.04 -18.91
CA VAL A 35 33.87 -26.03 -18.00
C VAL A 35 35.08 -26.61 -17.23
N ALA A 36 36.27 -26.05 -17.44
CA ALA A 36 37.48 -26.44 -16.69
C ALA A 36 37.42 -25.87 -15.26
N ARG A 37 37.18 -24.59 -15.14
CA ARG A 37 37.04 -23.85 -13.88
C ARG A 37 36.27 -22.53 -14.10
N VAL A 38 35.78 -21.95 -13.01
CA VAL A 38 35.12 -20.62 -13.00
C VAL A 38 36.00 -19.63 -12.25
N LEU A 39 36.31 -18.50 -12.86
CA LEU A 39 37.05 -17.40 -12.25
C LEU A 39 36.11 -16.24 -12.04
N LEU A 40 36.15 -15.64 -10.84
CA LEU A 40 35.41 -14.46 -10.46
C LEU A 40 36.34 -13.25 -10.52
N SER A 41 35.92 -12.15 -11.14
CA SER A 41 36.72 -10.94 -11.31
C SER A 41 35.86 -9.68 -11.20
N GLY A 42 36.47 -8.54 -10.80
CA GLY A 42 35.85 -7.22 -10.81
C GLY A 42 35.03 -6.86 -9.58
N TYR A 43 35.00 -7.70 -8.54
CA TYR A 43 34.39 -7.38 -7.25
C TYR A 43 35.41 -6.69 -6.34
N GLU A 44 34.97 -5.61 -5.68
CA GLU A 44 35.80 -4.86 -4.72
C GLU A 44 35.24 -4.96 -3.29
N HIS A 45 33.94 -4.78 -3.14
CA HIS A 45 33.24 -4.73 -1.86
C HIS A 45 32.36 -5.95 -1.62
N THR A 46 31.90 -6.58 -2.70
CA THR A 46 31.03 -7.75 -2.62
C THR A 46 31.86 -8.98 -2.24
N ARG A 47 31.40 -9.73 -1.25
CA ARG A 47 32.10 -10.97 -0.84
C ARG A 47 32.03 -12.02 -1.95
N PRO A 48 33.14 -12.68 -2.29
CA PRO A 48 33.16 -13.70 -3.36
C PRO A 48 32.12 -14.79 -3.19
N GLY A 49 31.83 -15.21 -1.94
CA GLY A 49 30.83 -16.20 -1.62
C GLY A 49 29.39 -15.80 -1.99
N VAL A 50 29.10 -14.51 -2.12
CA VAL A 50 27.79 -14.04 -2.60
C VAL A 50 27.68 -14.27 -4.10
N ILE A 51 28.74 -13.98 -4.85
CA ILE A 51 28.80 -14.17 -6.30
C ILE A 51 28.78 -15.67 -6.63
N SER A 52 29.67 -16.46 -5.99
CA SER A 52 29.82 -17.90 -6.28
C SER A 52 28.54 -18.69 -6.01
N ARG A 53 27.72 -18.28 -5.04
CA ARG A 53 26.43 -18.90 -4.74
C ARG A 53 25.40 -18.75 -5.88
N GLU A 54 25.42 -17.62 -6.58
CA GLU A 54 24.50 -17.34 -7.68
C GLU A 54 25.00 -17.92 -9.03
N VAL A 55 26.27 -18.29 -9.11
CA VAL A 55 26.85 -18.88 -10.30
C VAL A 55 26.40 -20.34 -10.43
N GLY A 56 25.53 -20.61 -11.41
CA GLY A 56 25.05 -21.97 -11.71
C GLY A 56 26.02 -22.80 -12.55
N ILE A 57 27.10 -22.21 -13.06
CA ILE A 57 28.13 -22.86 -13.90
C ILE A 57 29.07 -23.62 -12.99
N LYS A 58 29.23 -24.93 -13.21
CA LYS A 58 30.10 -25.80 -12.39
C LYS A 58 31.17 -26.43 -13.24
N ALA A 59 32.40 -26.60 -12.66
CA ALA A 59 33.49 -27.32 -13.28
C ALA A 59 33.08 -28.76 -13.62
N GLY A 60 33.54 -29.25 -14.78
CA GLY A 60 33.25 -30.60 -15.27
C GLY A 60 31.92 -30.73 -16.02
N GLN A 61 31.04 -29.71 -16.00
CA GLN A 61 29.77 -29.73 -16.72
C GLN A 61 29.89 -29.12 -18.13
N PRO A 62 29.00 -29.49 -19.06
CA PRO A 62 28.91 -28.83 -20.36
C PRO A 62 28.53 -27.35 -20.17
N LEU A 63 29.16 -26.47 -20.92
CA LEU A 63 28.80 -25.05 -20.96
C LEU A 63 27.49 -24.88 -21.72
N SER A 64 26.43 -24.46 -21.02
CA SER A 64 25.10 -24.21 -21.57
C SER A 64 24.84 -22.70 -21.59
N GLU A 65 24.38 -22.18 -22.72
CA GLU A 65 23.96 -20.77 -22.87
C GLU A 65 22.84 -20.43 -21.86
N GLY A 66 21.86 -21.33 -21.68
CA GLY A 66 20.80 -21.16 -20.70
C GLY A 66 21.33 -20.96 -19.28
N THR A 67 22.34 -21.76 -18.88
CA THR A 67 23.00 -21.62 -17.55
C THR A 67 23.75 -20.30 -17.43
N VAL A 68 24.38 -19.81 -18.50
CA VAL A 68 25.05 -18.50 -18.54
C VAL A 68 24.06 -17.39 -18.35
N VAL A 69 22.97 -17.37 -19.14
CA VAL A 69 21.91 -16.35 -19.05
C VAL A 69 21.24 -16.37 -17.68
N ASP A 70 20.94 -17.56 -17.14
CA ASP A 70 20.37 -17.69 -15.80
C ASP A 70 21.31 -17.18 -14.70
N THR A 71 22.59 -17.47 -14.80
CA THR A 71 23.61 -16.95 -13.88
C THR A 71 23.70 -15.44 -13.96
N GLN A 72 23.74 -14.89 -15.17
CA GLN A 72 23.77 -13.44 -15.41
C GLN A 72 22.55 -12.77 -14.80
N ARG A 73 21.35 -13.31 -15.05
CA ARG A 73 20.08 -12.81 -14.46
C ARG A 73 20.09 -12.85 -12.94
N LYS A 74 20.55 -13.93 -12.32
CA LYS A 74 20.65 -14.06 -10.86
C LYS A 74 21.60 -13.01 -10.26
N LEU A 75 22.76 -12.78 -10.89
CA LEU A 75 23.70 -11.77 -10.45
C LEU A 75 23.14 -10.35 -10.59
N TYR A 76 22.44 -10.03 -11.68
CA TYR A 76 21.74 -8.74 -11.83
C TYR A 76 20.64 -8.55 -10.78
N ASN A 77 19.92 -9.62 -10.44
CA ASN A 77 18.85 -9.57 -9.43
C ASN A 77 19.35 -9.27 -8.01
N LEU A 78 20.65 -9.40 -7.74
CA LEU A 78 21.24 -8.93 -6.48
C LEU A 78 21.21 -7.39 -6.35
N GLY A 79 21.07 -6.65 -7.46
CA GLY A 79 20.95 -5.20 -7.48
C GLY A 79 22.23 -4.44 -7.13
N VAL A 80 23.36 -5.13 -7.00
CA VAL A 80 24.66 -4.55 -6.61
C VAL A 80 25.66 -4.48 -7.76
N PHE A 81 25.31 -5.00 -8.94
CA PHE A 81 26.14 -4.99 -10.13
C PHE A 81 25.52 -4.15 -11.23
N SER A 82 26.32 -3.27 -11.83
CA SER A 82 25.94 -2.44 -13.00
C SER A 82 26.15 -3.19 -14.30
N ARG A 83 27.13 -4.10 -14.33
CA ARG A 83 27.42 -4.96 -15.47
C ARG A 83 27.84 -6.35 -15.00
N VAL A 84 27.35 -7.37 -15.69
CA VAL A 84 27.77 -8.75 -15.52
C VAL A 84 28.09 -9.31 -16.90
N SER A 85 29.31 -9.79 -17.06
CA SER A 85 29.80 -10.44 -18.29
C SER A 85 30.31 -11.84 -17.97
N ILE A 86 29.83 -12.82 -18.71
CA ILE A 86 30.24 -14.20 -18.54
C ILE A 86 30.73 -14.70 -19.89
N ALA A 87 32.00 -15.04 -19.97
CA ALA A 87 32.61 -15.49 -21.22
C ALA A 87 33.73 -16.51 -20.97
N PRO A 88 34.01 -17.38 -21.92
CA PRO A 88 35.24 -18.17 -21.90
C PRO A 88 36.49 -17.28 -21.96
N GLN A 89 37.54 -17.60 -21.23
CA GLN A 89 38.79 -16.84 -21.23
C GLN A 89 39.46 -16.84 -22.63
N ASN A 90 39.30 -17.92 -23.38
CA ASN A 90 39.76 -18.06 -24.75
C ASN A 90 38.59 -18.52 -25.64
N PRO A 91 37.75 -17.60 -26.15
CA PRO A 91 36.55 -17.97 -26.91
C PRO A 91 36.91 -18.71 -28.22
N ASP A 92 37.99 -18.30 -28.90
CA ASP A 92 38.41 -18.82 -30.21
C ASP A 92 39.30 -20.03 -30.14
N GLY A 93 39.70 -20.46 -28.94
CA GLY A 93 40.57 -21.64 -28.74
C GLY A 93 39.82 -22.94 -29.04
N GLU A 94 40.55 -23.93 -29.59
CA GLU A 94 40.00 -25.28 -29.90
C GLU A 94 39.89 -26.21 -28.69
N ASP A 95 40.21 -25.72 -27.48
CA ASP A 95 40.19 -26.49 -26.26
C ASP A 95 38.79 -26.99 -25.89
N GLU A 96 38.62 -28.29 -25.64
CA GLU A 96 37.37 -28.88 -25.16
C GLU A 96 37.02 -28.45 -23.73
N LYS A 97 38.01 -28.08 -22.93
CA LYS A 97 37.84 -27.60 -21.56
C LYS A 97 38.19 -26.13 -21.47
N LYS A 98 37.20 -25.26 -21.24
CA LYS A 98 37.40 -23.81 -21.16
C LYS A 98 37.25 -23.26 -19.76
N THR A 99 38.12 -22.34 -19.39
CA THR A 99 37.94 -21.51 -18.19
C THR A 99 36.91 -20.45 -18.45
N ILE A 100 35.90 -20.35 -17.59
CA ILE A 100 34.82 -19.35 -17.66
C ILE A 100 35.17 -18.20 -16.72
N VAL A 101 35.17 -17.00 -17.24
CA VAL A 101 35.39 -15.79 -16.44
C VAL A 101 34.00 -15.13 -16.21
N VAL A 102 33.65 -14.96 -14.95
CA VAL A 102 32.50 -14.17 -14.51
C VAL A 102 33.04 -12.83 -14.04
N MET A 103 32.90 -11.82 -14.89
CA MET A 103 33.34 -10.45 -14.61
C MET A 103 32.12 -9.63 -14.16
N VAL A 104 32.24 -8.96 -13.04
CA VAL A 104 31.21 -8.08 -12.49
C VAL A 104 31.78 -6.68 -12.30
N ASP A 105 30.97 -5.68 -12.59
CA ASP A 105 31.26 -4.27 -12.23
C ASP A 105 30.25 -3.87 -11.17
N GLU A 106 30.73 -3.42 -10.01
CA GLU A 106 29.85 -3.02 -8.91
C GLU A 106 29.13 -1.71 -9.26
N ALA A 107 27.83 -1.65 -8.90
CA ALA A 107 27.01 -0.44 -9.05
C ALA A 107 27.40 0.62 -8.02
N LYS A 108 27.00 1.87 -8.25
CA LYS A 108 27.15 2.95 -7.27
C LYS A 108 26.45 2.58 -5.97
N ARG A 109 27.22 2.59 -4.88
CA ARG A 109 26.74 2.17 -3.56
C ARG A 109 25.84 3.19 -2.86
N TYR A 110 25.97 4.46 -3.21
CA TYR A 110 25.22 5.55 -2.60
C TYR A 110 24.25 6.15 -3.61
N THR A 111 23.00 6.27 -3.21
CA THR A 111 21.96 6.98 -3.96
C THR A 111 21.32 7.99 -3.05
N ILE A 112 21.22 9.22 -3.53
CA ILE A 112 20.53 10.32 -2.86
C ILE A 112 19.40 10.76 -3.78
N ALA A 113 18.16 10.69 -3.29
CA ALA A 113 17.02 11.25 -3.96
C ALA A 113 16.35 12.28 -3.05
N TYR A 114 15.95 13.40 -3.63
CA TYR A 114 15.23 14.44 -2.90
C TYR A 114 14.08 14.95 -3.75
N GLY A 115 13.05 15.43 -3.08
CA GLY A 115 11.87 15.97 -3.74
C GLY A 115 11.22 17.06 -2.92
N LEU A 116 10.70 18.07 -3.61
CA LEU A 116 9.88 19.11 -3.05
C LEU A 116 8.50 19.02 -3.68
N GLY A 117 7.47 19.28 -2.90
CA GLY A 117 6.09 19.23 -3.38
C GLY A 117 5.15 19.98 -2.42
N PHE A 118 3.90 19.97 -2.77
CA PHE A 118 2.82 20.49 -1.94
C PHE A 118 1.84 19.37 -1.64
N GLU A 119 1.35 19.34 -0.42
CA GLU A 119 0.29 18.47 0.03
C GLU A 119 -0.95 19.32 0.25
N ALA A 120 -2.03 19.02 -0.47
CA ALA A 120 -3.29 19.71 -0.32
C ALA A 120 -4.33 18.73 0.20
N GLN A 121 -4.81 18.95 1.43
CA GLN A 121 -5.78 18.08 2.08
C GLN A 121 -6.90 18.93 2.71
N ARG A 122 -8.11 18.41 2.71
CA ARG A 122 -9.17 18.94 3.54
C ARG A 122 -9.03 18.40 4.95
N LEU A 123 -8.55 19.25 5.84
CA LEU A 123 -8.46 18.96 7.26
C LEU A 123 -9.71 19.48 7.96
N GLY A 124 -10.24 18.71 8.90
CA GLY A 124 -11.26 19.20 9.79
C GLY A 124 -10.71 20.31 10.70
N SER A 125 -11.56 21.27 11.05
CA SER A 125 -11.23 22.30 12.04
C SER A 125 -10.89 21.65 13.38
N SER A 126 -9.99 22.26 14.12
CA SER A 126 -9.65 21.80 15.48
C SER A 126 -10.68 22.19 16.53
N THR A 127 -11.58 23.10 16.20
CA THR A 127 -12.56 23.67 17.13
C THR A 127 -14.00 23.30 16.78
N ASP A 128 -14.27 22.91 15.55
CA ASP A 128 -15.62 22.60 15.08
C ASP A 128 -15.62 21.36 14.18
N ALA A 129 -16.28 20.30 14.62
CA ALA A 129 -16.40 19.03 13.89
C ALA A 129 -17.14 19.16 12.55
N THR A 130 -17.87 20.26 12.32
CA THR A 130 -18.66 20.50 11.10
C THR A 130 -17.84 21.21 10.02
N VAL A 131 -16.77 21.89 10.39
CA VAL A 131 -15.97 22.72 9.50
C VAL A 131 -14.75 21.97 8.97
N GLN A 132 -14.56 22.02 7.66
CA GLN A 132 -13.38 21.52 6.99
C GLN A 132 -12.72 22.65 6.21
N THR A 133 -11.41 22.83 6.39
CA THR A 133 -10.61 23.82 5.69
C THR A 133 -9.63 23.12 4.74
N LEU A 134 -9.42 23.70 3.56
CA LEU A 134 -8.37 23.26 2.66
C LEU A 134 -7.02 23.72 3.24
N SER A 135 -6.18 22.77 3.59
CA SER A 135 -4.82 23.03 4.05
C SER A 135 -3.82 22.74 2.95
N PHE A 136 -3.01 23.73 2.61
CA PHE A 136 -1.87 23.58 1.74
C PHE A 136 -0.61 23.48 2.59
N ALA A 137 0.09 22.35 2.49
CA ALA A 137 1.31 22.10 3.23
C ALA A 137 2.48 21.86 2.27
N PRO A 138 3.56 22.64 2.35
CA PRO A 138 4.78 22.30 1.64
C PRO A 138 5.32 20.96 2.17
N ARG A 139 5.84 20.14 1.26
CA ARG A 139 6.36 18.82 1.57
C ARG A 139 7.77 18.66 1.02
N GLY A 140 8.70 18.29 1.89
CA GLY A 140 10.05 17.84 1.54
C GLY A 140 10.18 16.32 1.69
N THR A 141 10.90 15.68 0.78
CA THR A 141 11.26 14.27 0.85
C THR A 141 12.76 14.10 0.63
N LEU A 142 13.38 13.21 1.40
CA LEU A 142 14.79 12.83 1.26
C LEU A 142 14.88 11.31 1.35
N GLU A 143 15.59 10.70 0.41
CA GLU A 143 15.91 9.28 0.44
C GLU A 143 17.43 9.11 0.26
N LEU A 144 18.03 8.41 1.21
CA LEU A 144 19.44 8.04 1.21
C LEU A 144 19.51 6.52 1.20
N THR A 145 20.14 5.95 0.19
CA THR A 145 20.32 4.49 0.10
C THR A 145 21.79 4.15 -0.03
N LYS A 146 22.23 3.19 0.78
CA LYS A 146 23.55 2.57 0.68
C LYS A 146 23.38 1.10 0.36
N ALA A 147 23.69 0.74 -0.88
CA ALA A 147 23.71 -0.64 -1.33
C ALA A 147 25.01 -1.33 -0.89
N ASN A 148 24.93 -2.64 -0.71
CA ASN A 148 26.06 -3.51 -0.36
C ASN A 148 26.83 -3.05 0.88
N LEU A 149 26.10 -2.80 1.98
CA LEU A 149 26.65 -2.24 3.22
C LEU A 149 27.74 -3.13 3.83
N THR A 150 27.49 -4.44 3.90
CA THR A 150 28.39 -5.43 4.51
C THR A 150 29.09 -6.34 3.49
N GLY A 151 28.89 -6.11 2.20
CA GLY A 151 29.41 -6.95 1.11
C GLY A 151 28.55 -8.20 0.84
N ARG A 152 27.34 -8.27 1.39
CA ARG A 152 26.40 -9.39 1.21
C ARG A 152 25.20 -9.06 0.33
N ALA A 153 25.32 -8.03 -0.51
CA ALA A 153 24.25 -7.45 -1.33
C ALA A 153 23.09 -6.89 -0.48
N ASP A 154 23.36 -6.53 0.75
CA ASP A 154 22.42 -5.91 1.67
C ASP A 154 22.25 -4.40 1.39
N VAL A 155 21.11 -3.85 1.78
CA VAL A 155 20.75 -2.47 1.51
C VAL A 155 20.32 -1.79 2.80
N LEU A 156 20.90 -0.63 3.08
CA LEU A 156 20.44 0.29 4.11
C LEU A 156 19.79 1.49 3.43
N SER A 157 18.52 1.76 3.73
CA SER A 157 17.75 2.88 3.18
C SER A 157 17.19 3.74 4.30
N PHE A 158 17.40 5.03 4.21
CA PHE A 158 16.77 6.04 5.06
C PHE A 158 15.86 6.90 4.21
N LYS A 159 14.57 6.99 4.58
CA LYS A 159 13.57 7.82 3.92
C LYS A 159 12.97 8.79 4.94
N ALA A 160 13.00 10.08 4.62
CA ALA A 160 12.37 11.10 5.43
C ALA A 160 11.37 11.90 4.59
N ARG A 161 10.22 12.20 5.20
CA ARG A 161 9.22 13.12 4.67
C ARG A 161 8.86 14.11 5.76
N ALA A 162 8.80 15.37 5.41
CA ALA A 162 8.36 16.41 6.32
C ALA A 162 7.34 17.31 5.64
N SER A 163 6.22 17.53 6.29
CA SER A 163 5.22 18.55 5.96
C SER A 163 4.65 19.12 7.26
N THR A 164 3.84 20.16 7.17
CA THR A 164 3.14 20.71 8.36
C THR A 164 2.06 19.79 8.91
N ILE A 165 1.59 18.82 8.09
CA ILE A 165 0.52 17.87 8.45
C ILE A 165 1.12 16.56 8.95
N GLN A 166 2.21 16.09 8.33
CA GLN A 166 2.81 14.80 8.62
C GLN A 166 4.33 14.86 8.52
N GLY A 167 5.00 14.40 9.57
CA GLY A 167 6.43 14.11 9.57
C GLY A 167 6.66 12.61 9.67
N ARG A 168 7.54 12.05 8.84
CA ARG A 168 7.82 10.61 8.80
C ARG A 168 9.30 10.35 8.55
N ALA A 169 9.89 9.45 9.31
CA ALA A 169 11.24 8.94 9.09
C ALA A 169 11.22 7.41 9.15
N LEU A 170 11.85 6.77 8.19
CA LEU A 170 11.94 5.31 8.08
C LEU A 170 13.38 4.92 7.76
N LEU A 171 13.98 4.10 8.60
CA LEU A 171 15.27 3.45 8.35
C LEU A 171 15.00 1.96 8.14
N THR A 172 15.47 1.41 7.02
CA THR A 172 15.28 0.01 6.67
C THR A 172 16.61 -0.62 6.29
N TYR A 173 16.92 -1.75 6.89
CA TYR A 173 17.98 -2.65 6.48
C TYR A 173 17.38 -3.90 5.87
N THR A 174 17.80 -4.27 4.67
CA THR A 174 17.34 -5.47 3.96
C THR A 174 18.54 -6.33 3.58
N ALA A 175 18.54 -7.60 4.02
CA ALA A 175 19.52 -8.60 3.66
C ALA A 175 18.85 -9.67 2.78
N PRO A 176 19.12 -9.68 1.46
CA PRO A 176 18.57 -10.68 0.54
C PRO A 176 19.27 -12.03 0.70
N ASN A 177 18.68 -13.06 0.09
CA ASN A 177 19.24 -14.41 0.01
C ASN A 177 19.61 -15.02 1.38
N TYR A 178 18.76 -14.77 2.38
CA TYR A 178 18.92 -15.36 3.70
C TYR A 178 18.64 -16.87 3.65
N PHE A 179 19.19 -17.64 4.57
CA PHE A 179 19.14 -19.11 4.54
C PHE A 179 19.71 -19.74 3.25
N ALA A 180 20.65 -19.09 2.58
CA ALA A 180 21.19 -19.52 1.29
C ALA A 180 20.11 -19.74 0.21
N SER A 181 18.98 -19.09 0.33
CA SER A 181 17.84 -19.17 -0.61
C SER A 181 17.53 -17.79 -1.20
N PRO A 182 17.35 -17.68 -2.53
CA PRO A 182 16.99 -16.42 -3.19
C PRO A 182 15.56 -15.96 -2.88
N ASN A 183 14.76 -16.82 -2.25
CA ASN A 183 13.37 -16.54 -1.94
C ASN A 183 13.20 -15.83 -0.59
N PHE A 184 14.21 -15.88 0.29
CA PHE A 184 14.11 -15.30 1.62
C PHE A 184 14.97 -14.03 1.77
N SER A 185 14.42 -13.01 2.38
CA SER A 185 15.15 -11.80 2.78
C SER A 185 14.76 -11.40 4.20
N VAL A 186 15.77 -10.99 4.98
CA VAL A 186 15.54 -10.42 6.32
C VAL A 186 15.40 -8.91 6.19
N GLN A 187 14.43 -8.35 6.88
CA GLN A 187 14.17 -6.91 6.92
C GLN A 187 14.12 -6.44 8.37
N LEU A 188 14.94 -5.45 8.69
CA LEU A 188 14.88 -4.73 9.96
C LEU A 188 14.45 -3.31 9.65
N SER A 189 13.52 -2.76 10.40
CA SER A 189 13.13 -1.36 10.21
C SER A 189 12.86 -0.64 11.52
N THR A 190 13.15 0.64 11.54
CA THR A 190 12.67 1.56 12.57
C THR A 190 11.98 2.74 11.90
N PHE A 191 10.90 3.17 12.50
CA PHE A 191 9.96 4.11 11.93
C PHE A 191 9.52 5.13 12.99
N TYR A 192 9.49 6.38 12.60
CA TYR A 192 8.90 7.46 13.39
C TYR A 192 7.91 8.23 12.54
N GLU A 193 6.75 8.51 13.09
CA GLU A 193 5.71 9.30 12.45
C GLU A 193 5.07 10.26 13.45
N SER A 194 4.85 11.49 13.02
CA SER A 194 3.98 12.46 13.68
C SER A 194 2.93 12.91 12.69
N SER A 195 1.65 12.72 12.99
CA SER A 195 0.55 12.99 12.08
C SER A 195 -0.58 13.77 12.76
N ARG A 196 -1.22 14.65 11.99
CA ARG A 196 -2.40 15.45 12.33
C ARG A 196 -3.52 15.25 11.31
N ASP A 197 -3.56 14.09 10.68
CA ASP A 197 -4.50 13.74 9.61
C ASP A 197 -5.88 13.32 10.14
N VAL A 198 -5.97 12.97 11.42
CA VAL A 198 -7.23 12.72 12.12
C VAL A 198 -7.63 13.95 12.91
N GLN A 199 -8.85 14.42 12.69
CA GLN A 199 -9.36 15.63 13.35
C GLN A 199 -9.44 15.51 14.87
N THR A 200 -9.63 14.30 15.38
CA THR A 200 -9.88 14.01 16.80
C THR A 200 -8.64 14.08 17.67
N PHE A 201 -7.45 13.82 17.11
CA PHE A 201 -6.19 13.78 17.85
C PHE A 201 -4.98 14.02 16.96
N ASP A 202 -3.88 14.41 17.59
CA ASP A 202 -2.55 14.34 17.00
C ASP A 202 -1.90 13.02 17.42
N SER A 203 -1.29 12.30 16.49
CA SER A 203 -0.62 11.03 16.81
C SER A 203 0.89 11.11 16.63
N ARG A 204 1.62 10.45 17.54
CA ARG A 204 3.05 10.16 17.40
C ARG A 204 3.23 8.66 17.53
N ARG A 205 3.96 8.10 16.58
CA ARG A 205 4.21 6.66 16.51
C ARG A 205 5.70 6.43 16.34
N SER A 206 6.27 5.61 17.21
CA SER A 206 7.62 5.08 17.07
C SER A 206 7.54 3.57 16.98
N GLU A 207 8.18 2.99 16.01
CA GLU A 207 8.09 1.56 15.72
C GLU A 207 9.46 0.97 15.45
N ALA A 208 9.72 -0.23 15.94
CA ALA A 208 10.83 -1.08 15.55
C ALA A 208 10.27 -2.43 15.10
N SER A 209 10.77 -2.96 14.00
CA SER A 209 10.31 -4.26 13.50
C SER A 209 11.44 -5.10 12.92
N ALA A 210 11.28 -6.41 13.07
CA ALA A 210 12.15 -7.43 12.47
C ALA A 210 11.27 -8.41 11.69
N GLY A 211 11.61 -8.68 10.44
CA GLY A 211 10.80 -9.51 9.57
C GLY A 211 11.61 -10.40 8.64
N LEU A 212 10.95 -11.45 8.19
CA LEU A 212 11.40 -12.37 7.15
C LEU A 212 10.42 -12.29 5.99
N ALA A 213 10.89 -11.83 4.83
CA ALA A 213 10.08 -11.83 3.62
C ALA A 213 10.39 -13.07 2.80
N GLU A 214 9.35 -13.75 2.36
CA GLU A 214 9.38 -14.93 1.50
C GLU A 214 8.76 -14.60 0.14
N LYS A 215 9.51 -14.78 -0.93
CA LYS A 215 9.04 -14.63 -2.30
C LYS A 215 8.44 -15.94 -2.80
N LEU A 216 7.12 -16.01 -2.90
CA LEU A 216 6.41 -17.20 -3.39
C LEU A 216 6.44 -17.29 -4.93
N SER A 217 6.40 -16.15 -5.60
CA SER A 217 6.45 -16.05 -7.06
C SER A 217 6.93 -14.65 -7.49
N PRO A 218 7.18 -14.38 -8.78
CA PRO A 218 7.53 -13.03 -9.24
C PRO A 218 6.50 -11.95 -8.89
N SER A 219 5.25 -12.34 -8.64
CA SER A 219 4.14 -11.43 -8.33
C SER A 219 3.56 -11.61 -6.93
N SER A 220 4.11 -12.48 -6.08
CA SER A 220 3.55 -12.77 -4.76
C SER A 220 4.62 -12.97 -3.70
N SER A 221 4.42 -12.38 -2.53
CA SER A 221 5.29 -12.48 -1.37
C SER A 221 4.51 -12.55 -0.07
N ILE A 222 5.13 -13.13 0.95
CA ILE A 222 4.67 -13.09 2.34
C ILE A 222 5.75 -12.41 3.17
N LEU A 223 5.34 -11.57 4.10
CA LEU A 223 6.20 -10.95 5.11
C LEU A 223 5.72 -11.39 6.50
N TYR A 224 6.56 -12.10 7.21
CA TYR A 224 6.39 -12.45 8.62
C TYR A 224 7.14 -11.41 9.43
N ARG A 225 6.48 -10.68 10.34
CA ARG A 225 7.09 -9.55 11.03
C ARG A 225 6.69 -9.52 12.50
N PHE A 226 7.66 -9.30 13.35
CA PHE A 226 7.44 -8.89 14.73
C PHE A 226 7.59 -7.38 14.82
N VAL A 227 6.61 -6.72 15.40
CA VAL A 227 6.51 -5.27 15.49
C VAL A 227 6.40 -4.87 16.96
N TYR A 228 7.22 -3.92 17.39
CA TYR A 228 7.07 -3.23 18.66
C TYR A 228 6.83 -1.75 18.38
N ARG A 229 5.68 -1.25 18.80
CA ARG A 229 5.21 0.09 18.51
C ARG A 229 4.82 0.82 19.79
N TYR A 230 5.26 2.07 19.88
CA TYR A 230 4.87 3.00 20.92
C TYR A 230 4.02 4.10 20.30
N VAL A 231 2.80 4.26 20.80
CA VAL A 231 1.79 5.16 20.24
C VAL A 231 1.38 6.17 21.31
N VAL A 232 1.39 7.45 20.94
CA VAL A 232 0.94 8.56 21.78
C VAL A 232 -0.16 9.30 21.01
N ALA A 233 -1.32 9.44 21.62
CA ALA A 233 -2.36 10.36 21.18
C ALA A 233 -2.34 11.62 22.05
N SER A 234 -2.36 12.79 21.43
CA SER A 234 -2.37 14.07 22.12
C SER A 234 -3.40 15.01 21.48
N ASN A 235 -3.70 16.12 22.14
CA ASN A 235 -4.71 17.08 21.67
C ASN A 235 -6.07 16.42 21.37
N LEU A 236 -6.49 15.53 22.27
CA LEU A 236 -7.73 14.78 22.14
C LEU A 236 -8.96 15.68 22.16
N ARG A 237 -9.84 15.52 21.18
CA ARG A 237 -11.10 16.25 21.01
C ARG A 237 -12.27 15.30 21.13
N ILE A 238 -12.42 14.73 22.29
CA ILE A 238 -13.46 13.79 22.70
C ILE A 238 -14.08 14.27 24.00
N ALA A 239 -15.10 13.59 24.51
CA ALA A 239 -15.68 13.86 25.81
C ALA A 239 -14.57 13.92 26.89
N VAL A 240 -14.63 14.92 27.77
CA VAL A 240 -13.59 15.17 28.78
C VAL A 240 -13.39 13.96 29.70
N GLU A 241 -14.45 13.21 29.97
CA GLU A 241 -14.43 11.99 30.78
C GLU A 241 -13.60 10.86 30.14
N GLU A 242 -13.51 10.82 28.80
CA GLU A 242 -12.78 9.79 28.07
C GLU A 242 -11.30 10.15 27.83
N ILE A 243 -10.93 11.44 28.01
CA ILE A 243 -9.55 11.90 27.78
C ILE A 243 -8.53 11.11 28.62
N PRO A 244 -8.72 10.87 29.93
CA PRO A 244 -7.75 10.12 30.73
C PRO A 244 -7.50 8.70 30.23
N LEU A 245 -8.52 8.08 29.62
CA LEU A 245 -8.42 6.72 29.06
C LEU A 245 -7.60 6.70 27.77
N PHE A 246 -7.88 7.63 26.85
CA PHE A 246 -7.28 7.63 25.51
C PHE A 246 -5.99 8.44 25.39
N SER A 247 -5.65 9.27 26.39
CA SER A 247 -4.36 10.00 26.46
C SER A 247 -3.19 9.14 26.93
N GLN A 248 -3.44 7.92 27.37
CA GLN A 248 -2.39 7.03 27.86
C GLN A 248 -1.45 6.61 26.72
N ASN A 249 -0.16 6.65 27.04
CA ASN A 249 0.86 6.12 26.15
C ASN A 249 0.67 4.61 26.00
N THR A 250 0.50 4.14 24.78
CA THR A 250 0.17 2.75 24.52
C THR A 250 1.30 2.03 23.80
N LYS A 251 1.63 0.85 24.29
CA LYS A 251 2.57 -0.07 23.65
C LYS A 251 1.78 -1.11 22.86
N VAL A 252 2.13 -1.32 21.61
CA VAL A 252 1.56 -2.39 20.77
C VAL A 252 2.71 -3.28 20.34
N SER A 253 2.67 -4.53 20.80
CA SER A 253 3.61 -5.57 20.40
C SER A 253 2.81 -6.66 19.71
N GLU A 254 3.11 -6.87 18.43
CA GLU A 254 2.32 -7.74 17.56
C GLU A 254 3.19 -8.60 16.65
N PHE A 255 2.70 -9.79 16.36
CA PHE A 255 3.18 -10.61 15.26
C PHE A 255 2.26 -10.41 14.06
N ASP A 256 2.85 -10.07 12.92
CA ASP A 256 2.14 -9.67 11.71
C ASP A 256 2.55 -10.57 10.55
N VAL A 257 1.57 -11.04 9.79
CA VAL A 257 1.74 -11.80 8.56
C VAL A 257 1.03 -11.06 7.44
N SER A 258 1.82 -10.53 6.51
CA SER A 258 1.32 -9.77 5.36
C SER A 258 1.54 -10.57 4.09
N TRP A 259 0.47 -10.90 3.37
CA TRP A 259 0.52 -11.47 2.04
C TRP A 259 0.20 -10.40 1.00
N LEU A 260 1.03 -10.34 -0.05
CA LEU A 260 0.87 -9.42 -1.17
C LEU A 260 0.91 -10.20 -2.48
N ARG A 261 0.01 -9.85 -3.41
CA ARG A 261 0.04 -10.31 -4.80
C ARG A 261 -0.28 -9.17 -5.75
N ASP A 262 0.70 -8.78 -6.55
CA ASP A 262 0.55 -7.72 -7.56
C ASP A 262 0.73 -8.28 -8.97
N ARG A 263 -0.33 -8.23 -9.77
CA ARG A 263 -0.36 -8.63 -11.17
C ARG A 263 -0.86 -7.50 -12.08
N ARG A 264 -0.75 -6.26 -11.61
CA ARG A 264 -1.09 -5.09 -12.42
C ARG A 264 -0.07 -4.90 -13.53
N ASN A 265 -0.53 -4.41 -14.68
CA ASN A 265 0.36 -4.03 -15.77
C ASN A 265 1.17 -2.75 -15.50
N SER A 266 0.69 -1.90 -14.60
CA SER A 266 1.35 -0.69 -14.12
C SER A 266 1.01 -0.47 -12.64
N ALA A 267 1.98 -0.04 -11.85
CA ALA A 267 1.74 0.27 -10.44
C ALA A 267 1.10 1.67 -10.28
N SER A 268 1.44 2.62 -11.15
CA SER A 268 0.99 4.02 -11.05
C SER A 268 -0.32 4.31 -11.77
N ASP A 269 -0.61 3.61 -12.88
CA ASP A 269 -1.87 3.75 -13.63
C ASP A 269 -2.27 2.40 -14.23
N PRO A 270 -2.84 1.51 -13.43
CA PRO A 270 -3.22 0.18 -13.88
C PRO A 270 -4.47 0.20 -14.74
N SER A 271 -4.40 -0.52 -15.86
CA SER A 271 -5.54 -0.74 -16.77
C SER A 271 -5.94 -2.22 -16.87
N ARG A 272 -5.08 -3.12 -16.37
CA ARG A 272 -5.32 -4.59 -16.39
C ARG A 272 -4.65 -5.25 -15.20
N GLY A 273 -5.27 -6.31 -14.69
CA GLY A 273 -4.72 -7.16 -13.65
C GLY A 273 -5.36 -6.95 -12.30
N ASN A 274 -4.72 -7.45 -11.26
CA ASN A 274 -5.23 -7.35 -9.90
C ASN A 274 -4.11 -7.10 -8.89
N PHE A 275 -4.50 -6.49 -7.78
CA PHE A 275 -3.68 -6.24 -6.60
C PHE A 275 -4.43 -6.75 -5.37
N ASN A 276 -3.82 -7.63 -4.61
CA ASN A 276 -4.40 -8.20 -3.42
C ASN A 276 -3.43 -8.09 -2.27
N THR A 277 -3.93 -7.68 -1.11
CA THR A 277 -3.23 -7.73 0.16
C THR A 277 -4.08 -8.38 1.22
N MET A 278 -3.44 -9.07 2.15
CA MET A 278 -4.05 -9.59 3.36
C MET A 278 -3.03 -9.46 4.48
N ASP A 279 -3.41 -8.75 5.52
CA ASP A 279 -2.61 -8.54 6.72
C ASP A 279 -3.35 -9.14 7.92
N VAL A 280 -2.65 -9.98 8.68
CA VAL A 280 -3.17 -10.59 9.91
C VAL A 280 -2.18 -10.29 11.03
N SER A 281 -2.63 -9.55 12.04
CA SER A 281 -1.79 -9.16 13.19
C SER A 281 -2.39 -9.70 14.48
N LEU A 282 -1.54 -10.22 15.33
CA LEU A 282 -1.87 -10.69 16.67
C LEU A 282 -1.06 -9.89 17.70
N ALA A 283 -1.73 -9.01 18.42
CA ALA A 283 -1.16 -8.27 19.54
C ALA A 283 -1.47 -8.96 20.86
N ALA A 284 -0.47 -9.15 21.71
CA ALA A 284 -0.65 -9.84 22.99
C ALA A 284 0.11 -9.15 24.12
N ARG A 285 -0.52 -9.06 25.32
CA ARG A 285 0.13 -8.59 26.56
C ARG A 285 1.36 -9.43 26.91
N ALA A 286 1.34 -10.72 26.60
CA ALA A 286 2.48 -11.63 26.78
C ALA A 286 3.70 -11.21 25.93
N MET A 287 3.50 -10.49 24.84
CA MET A 287 4.56 -9.94 23.99
C MET A 287 4.94 -8.49 24.36
N GLY A 288 4.33 -7.92 25.41
CA GLY A 288 4.56 -6.54 25.85
C GLY A 288 3.56 -5.52 25.32
N SER A 289 2.47 -5.94 24.69
CA SER A 289 1.38 -5.05 24.26
C SER A 289 0.53 -4.60 25.46
N SER A 290 -0.02 -3.38 25.39
CA SER A 290 -0.99 -2.87 26.38
C SER A 290 -2.34 -3.56 26.28
N ALA A 291 -2.71 -4.11 25.12
CA ALA A 291 -3.97 -4.79 24.87
C ALA A 291 -3.76 -6.09 24.08
N ASN A 292 -4.69 -7.04 24.25
CA ASN A 292 -4.79 -8.24 23.44
C ASN A 292 -5.81 -8.00 22.33
N PHE A 293 -5.39 -8.02 21.07
CA PHE A 293 -6.33 -7.95 19.94
C PHE A 293 -5.79 -8.66 18.70
N ILE A 294 -6.71 -9.07 17.86
CA ILE A 294 -6.42 -9.59 16.52
C ILE A 294 -6.96 -8.58 15.52
N ARG A 295 -6.17 -8.29 14.49
CA ARG A 295 -6.56 -7.47 13.35
C ARG A 295 -6.42 -8.28 12.08
N VAL A 296 -7.42 -8.21 11.22
CA VAL A 296 -7.39 -8.73 9.85
C VAL A 296 -7.74 -7.58 8.91
N TYR A 297 -6.89 -7.35 7.92
CA TYR A 297 -7.13 -6.37 6.88
C TYR A 297 -6.93 -6.99 5.51
N MET A 298 -7.87 -6.77 4.61
CA MET A 298 -7.84 -7.31 3.25
C MET A 298 -8.18 -6.23 2.25
N GLN A 299 -7.44 -6.20 1.15
CA GLN A 299 -7.77 -5.36 0.00
C GLN A 299 -7.68 -6.19 -1.28
N ASN A 300 -8.69 -6.08 -2.11
CA ASN A 300 -8.70 -6.63 -3.47
C ASN A 300 -9.01 -5.51 -4.44
N SER A 301 -8.09 -5.20 -5.34
CA SER A 301 -8.30 -4.26 -6.44
C SER A 301 -8.16 -4.98 -7.77
N THR A 302 -9.10 -4.76 -8.69
CA THR A 302 -9.15 -5.42 -10.01
C THR A 302 -9.36 -4.37 -11.08
N PHE A 303 -8.61 -4.51 -12.17
CA PHE A 303 -8.63 -3.62 -13.32
C PHE A 303 -8.95 -4.43 -14.57
N SER A 304 -10.05 -4.12 -15.23
CA SER A 304 -10.55 -4.85 -16.39
C SER A 304 -10.80 -3.87 -17.54
N PRO A 305 -10.10 -4.04 -18.67
CA PRO A 305 -10.39 -3.24 -19.86
C PRO A 305 -11.75 -3.63 -20.42
N ILE A 306 -12.58 -2.65 -20.76
CA ILE A 306 -13.86 -2.81 -21.45
C ILE A 306 -13.70 -2.23 -22.84
N GLY A 307 -13.64 -3.10 -23.84
CA GLY A 307 -13.33 -2.71 -25.21
C GLY A 307 -11.94 -2.06 -25.29
N ARG A 308 -11.79 -1.06 -26.17
CA ARG A 308 -10.48 -0.40 -26.43
C ARG A 308 -10.26 0.91 -25.66
N ARG A 309 -11.28 1.44 -25.00
CA ARG A 309 -11.27 2.82 -24.46
C ARG A 309 -11.60 2.91 -22.99
N PHE A 310 -12.30 1.93 -22.42
CA PHE A 310 -12.77 1.98 -21.05
C PHE A 310 -11.97 1.03 -20.17
N VAL A 311 -11.77 1.41 -18.90
CA VAL A 311 -11.23 0.54 -17.87
C VAL A 311 -12.18 0.56 -16.68
N PHE A 312 -12.71 -0.60 -16.34
CA PHE A 312 -13.44 -0.78 -15.09
C PHE A 312 -12.47 -1.16 -14.00
N ALA A 313 -12.33 -0.29 -13.01
CA ALA A 313 -11.51 -0.50 -11.84
C ALA A 313 -12.41 -0.64 -10.63
N ARG A 314 -12.18 -1.66 -9.81
CA ARG A 314 -12.88 -1.85 -8.55
C ARG A 314 -11.90 -2.16 -7.44
N SER A 315 -12.23 -1.72 -6.22
CA SER A 315 -11.52 -2.10 -5.01
C SER A 315 -12.51 -2.47 -3.91
N THR A 316 -12.17 -3.48 -3.14
CA THR A 316 -12.88 -3.86 -1.92
C THR A 316 -11.89 -3.88 -0.79
N ARG A 317 -12.20 -3.21 0.31
CA ARG A 317 -11.43 -3.21 1.56
C ARG A 317 -12.32 -3.76 2.67
N PHE A 318 -11.77 -4.67 3.41
CA PHE A 318 -12.38 -5.23 4.60
C PHE A 318 -11.35 -5.23 5.71
N GLY A 319 -11.68 -4.57 6.80
CA GLY A 319 -10.87 -4.53 8.00
C GLY A 319 -11.70 -4.94 9.20
N VAL A 320 -11.13 -5.72 10.10
CA VAL A 320 -11.71 -6.05 11.37
C VAL A 320 -10.63 -6.18 12.43
N GLN A 321 -10.88 -5.64 13.60
CA GLN A 321 -10.08 -5.88 14.79
C GLN A 321 -11.01 -6.23 15.95
N THR A 322 -10.58 -7.17 16.77
CA THR A 322 -11.34 -7.63 17.93
C THR A 322 -10.40 -7.94 19.09
N VAL A 323 -10.82 -7.58 20.27
CA VAL A 323 -10.10 -7.91 21.51
C VAL A 323 -10.36 -9.34 21.94
N TYR A 324 -9.42 -9.92 22.69
CA TYR A 324 -9.57 -11.24 23.28
C TYR A 324 -8.97 -11.28 24.70
N GLY A 325 -9.29 -12.36 25.44
CA GLY A 325 -8.83 -12.53 26.82
C GLY A 325 -9.39 -11.44 27.74
N ASN A 326 -8.53 -10.82 28.51
CA ASN A 326 -8.89 -9.81 29.52
C ASN A 326 -8.88 -8.37 28.98
N SER A 327 -8.92 -8.18 27.67
CA SER A 327 -8.96 -6.86 27.05
C SER A 327 -10.37 -6.46 26.64
N VAL A 328 -10.66 -5.16 26.74
CA VAL A 328 -11.92 -4.55 26.31
C VAL A 328 -11.67 -3.66 25.09
N SER A 329 -12.72 -3.33 24.35
CA SER A 329 -12.59 -2.58 23.09
C SER A 329 -12.01 -1.18 23.25
N THR A 330 -12.13 -0.58 24.42
CA THR A 330 -11.52 0.71 24.77
C THR A 330 -10.01 0.62 25.02
N ASP A 331 -9.45 -0.58 25.25
CA ASP A 331 -8.01 -0.79 25.37
C ASP A 331 -7.28 -0.61 24.03
N ILE A 332 -8.01 -0.67 22.89
CA ILE A 332 -7.45 -0.39 21.58
C ILE A 332 -7.29 1.13 21.45
N PRO A 333 -6.03 1.64 21.31
CA PRO A 333 -5.80 3.07 21.23
C PRO A 333 -6.48 3.68 19.99
N LEU A 334 -6.91 4.94 20.10
CA LEU A 334 -7.54 5.64 18.98
C LEU A 334 -6.72 5.59 17.68
N PRO A 335 -5.38 5.80 17.70
CA PRO A 335 -4.58 5.74 16.47
C PRO A 335 -4.45 4.33 15.84
N GLU A 336 -4.87 3.29 16.54
CA GLU A 336 -4.89 1.90 16.02
C GLU A 336 -6.25 1.49 15.47
N ARG A 337 -7.28 2.34 15.59
CA ARG A 337 -8.60 2.08 15.02
C ARG A 337 -8.63 2.35 13.53
N PHE A 338 -9.62 1.78 12.83
CA PHE A 338 -9.87 2.10 11.44
C PHE A 338 -10.49 3.49 11.30
N PHE A 339 -9.97 4.25 10.35
CA PHE A 339 -10.50 5.52 9.89
C PHE A 339 -10.62 5.49 8.38
N ALA A 340 -11.67 6.08 7.84
CA ALA A 340 -11.89 6.19 6.41
C ALA A 340 -12.49 7.56 6.05
N GLY A 341 -12.49 7.86 4.76
CA GLY A 341 -12.87 9.13 4.17
C GLY A 341 -11.69 9.78 3.46
N GLY A 342 -11.99 10.64 2.53
CA GLY A 342 -10.98 11.27 1.68
C GLY A 342 -10.86 10.63 0.30
N GLY A 343 -10.03 11.24 -0.54
CA GLY A 343 -9.89 10.87 -1.94
C GLY A 343 -9.36 9.46 -2.21
N THR A 344 -8.77 8.80 -1.22
CA THR A 344 -8.20 7.44 -1.36
C THR A 344 -9.05 6.34 -0.77
N SER A 345 -10.22 6.67 -0.17
CA SER A 345 -11.09 5.66 0.45
C SER A 345 -12.56 5.89 0.14
N LEU A 346 -13.25 6.77 0.85
CA LEU A 346 -14.66 7.13 0.64
C LEU A 346 -14.75 8.61 0.24
N ARG A 347 -14.89 8.88 -1.04
CA ARG A 347 -14.88 10.24 -1.63
C ARG A 347 -16.11 11.09 -1.30
N GLY A 348 -17.07 10.54 -0.55
CA GLY A 348 -18.21 11.30 0.02
C GLY A 348 -17.92 11.92 1.38
N PHE A 349 -16.79 11.58 2.02
CA PHE A 349 -16.40 12.09 3.32
C PHE A 349 -15.10 12.88 3.22
N GLY A 350 -14.95 13.90 4.06
CA GLY A 350 -13.63 14.48 4.29
C GLY A 350 -12.64 13.46 4.84
N LEU A 351 -11.37 13.81 4.88
CA LEU A 351 -10.30 12.91 5.34
C LEU A 351 -10.60 12.38 6.75
N ASN A 352 -10.63 11.05 6.88
CA ASN A 352 -10.87 10.32 8.14
C ASN A 352 -12.20 10.69 8.85
N GLN A 353 -13.22 11.10 8.10
CA GLN A 353 -14.51 11.59 8.64
C GLN A 353 -15.63 10.55 8.62
N ALA A 354 -15.42 9.36 8.05
CA ALA A 354 -16.42 8.29 8.05
C ALA A 354 -16.46 7.54 9.39
N GLY A 355 -17.62 6.97 9.71
CA GLY A 355 -17.80 6.08 10.85
C GLY A 355 -18.26 6.76 12.13
N PRO A 356 -18.06 6.09 13.29
CA PRO A 356 -18.51 6.53 14.59
C PRO A 356 -17.94 7.89 15.01
N ARG A 357 -18.75 8.67 15.73
CA ARG A 357 -18.38 9.98 16.23
C ARG A 357 -18.59 10.05 17.73
N ASP A 358 -17.75 10.84 18.38
CA ASP A 358 -17.92 11.19 19.79
C ASP A 358 -19.28 11.88 19.98
N PRO A 359 -20.11 11.46 20.94
CA PRO A 359 -21.46 11.99 21.11
C PRO A 359 -21.48 13.40 21.68
N VAL A 360 -20.41 13.88 22.30
CA VAL A 360 -20.30 15.22 22.87
C VAL A 360 -19.73 16.18 21.83
N THR A 361 -18.58 15.87 21.28
CA THR A 361 -17.84 16.79 20.40
C THR A 361 -18.17 16.63 18.92
N GLY A 362 -18.75 15.48 18.53
CA GLY A 362 -19.06 15.17 17.13
C GLY A 362 -17.84 14.80 16.28
N PHE A 363 -16.63 14.73 16.85
CA PHE A 363 -15.42 14.33 16.14
C PHE A 363 -15.38 12.82 15.86
N PRO A 364 -14.76 12.37 14.74
CA PRO A 364 -14.68 10.95 14.41
C PRO A 364 -13.77 10.21 15.40
N VAL A 365 -14.23 9.10 15.95
CA VAL A 365 -13.48 8.26 16.90
C VAL A 365 -12.97 6.95 16.30
N GLY A 366 -13.17 6.76 14.98
CA GLY A 366 -12.80 5.54 14.29
C GLY A 366 -13.61 4.33 14.75
N GLY A 367 -13.31 3.18 14.19
CA GLY A 367 -14.00 1.93 14.49
C GLY A 367 -13.11 0.71 14.49
N GLN A 368 -13.70 -0.43 14.83
CA GLN A 368 -12.99 -1.71 14.85
C GLN A 368 -13.33 -2.59 13.64
N ALA A 369 -14.19 -2.11 12.76
CA ALA A 369 -14.44 -2.76 11.48
C ALA A 369 -14.61 -1.72 10.37
N GLU A 370 -14.19 -2.08 9.16
CA GLU A 370 -14.46 -1.29 7.95
C GLU A 370 -14.86 -2.20 6.80
N LEU A 371 -15.76 -1.71 5.96
CA LEU A 371 -16.15 -2.36 4.72
C LEU A 371 -16.35 -1.26 3.67
N ILE A 372 -15.52 -1.27 2.63
CA ILE A 372 -15.47 -0.22 1.62
C ILE A 372 -15.42 -0.85 0.24
N PHE A 373 -16.25 -0.36 -0.66
CA PHE A 373 -16.28 -0.71 -2.07
C PHE A 373 -16.09 0.57 -2.89
N ASN A 374 -15.11 0.56 -3.78
CA ASN A 374 -14.87 1.61 -4.75
C ASN A 374 -15.00 1.04 -6.16
N GLN A 375 -15.64 1.76 -7.05
CA GLN A 375 -15.82 1.37 -8.45
C GLN A 375 -15.62 2.60 -9.33
N ASP A 376 -14.76 2.50 -10.33
CA ASP A 376 -14.49 3.55 -11.30
C ASP A 376 -14.68 3.00 -12.71
N LEU A 377 -15.40 3.73 -13.53
CA LEU A 377 -15.40 3.55 -14.98
C LEU A 377 -14.54 4.65 -15.60
N ARG A 378 -13.33 4.32 -15.98
CA ARG A 378 -12.32 5.25 -16.53
C ARG A 378 -12.40 5.29 -18.05
N PHE A 379 -12.26 6.49 -18.63
CA PHE A 379 -12.27 6.70 -20.06
C PHE A 379 -11.37 7.85 -20.49
N PRO A 380 -10.79 7.81 -21.72
CA PRO A 380 -10.00 8.90 -22.26
C PRO A 380 -10.91 10.07 -22.64
N MET A 381 -10.45 11.27 -22.32
CA MET A 381 -11.08 12.52 -22.76
C MET A 381 -10.14 13.21 -23.75
N ARG A 382 -10.64 13.57 -24.91
CA ARG A 382 -9.85 14.27 -25.94
C ARG A 382 -10.30 15.74 -26.01
N LEU A 383 -9.42 16.59 -25.51
CA LEU A 383 -9.60 18.04 -25.68
C LEU A 383 -8.58 18.59 -26.69
N PRO A 384 -8.97 19.46 -27.62
CA PRO A 384 -8.10 19.94 -28.70
C PRO A 384 -6.77 20.55 -28.26
N LEU A 385 -6.71 21.13 -27.05
CA LEU A 385 -5.53 21.81 -26.50
C LEU A 385 -4.65 20.92 -25.59
N ILE A 386 -5.19 19.81 -25.05
CA ILE A 386 -4.52 19.02 -23.98
C ILE A 386 -4.10 17.62 -24.51
N GLY A 387 -4.68 17.22 -25.65
CA GLY A 387 -4.35 15.95 -26.30
C GLY A 387 -4.87 14.72 -25.53
N ASP A 388 -4.15 13.59 -25.67
CA ASP A 388 -4.56 12.28 -25.12
C ASP A 388 -4.19 12.08 -23.64
N ARG A 389 -3.62 13.07 -22.95
CA ARG A 389 -3.23 12.98 -21.53
C ARG A 389 -4.39 13.21 -20.57
N LEU A 390 -5.52 13.72 -21.06
CA LEU A 390 -6.71 13.94 -20.24
C LEU A 390 -7.59 12.70 -20.25
N GLY A 391 -8.04 12.29 -19.07
CA GLY A 391 -9.02 11.24 -18.87
C GLY A 391 -10.08 11.67 -17.88
N GLY A 392 -11.16 10.90 -17.83
CA GLY A 392 -12.21 11.02 -16.83
C GLY A 392 -12.54 9.68 -16.23
N ALA A 393 -13.20 9.71 -15.09
CA ALA A 393 -13.88 8.55 -14.56
C ALA A 393 -15.22 8.95 -13.92
N VAL A 394 -16.20 8.09 -14.07
CA VAL A 394 -17.39 8.10 -13.21
C VAL A 394 -17.14 7.10 -12.11
N PHE A 395 -17.36 7.49 -10.88
CA PHE A 395 -17.13 6.62 -9.74
C PHE A 395 -18.32 6.45 -8.83
N TYR A 396 -18.33 5.32 -8.14
CA TYR A 396 -19.27 5.01 -7.09
C TYR A 396 -18.53 4.37 -5.93
N ASP A 397 -18.63 5.00 -4.75
CA ASP A 397 -18.06 4.49 -3.50
C ASP A 397 -19.19 4.12 -2.55
N ALA A 398 -19.05 2.98 -1.89
CA ALA A 398 -20.01 2.54 -0.90
C ALA A 398 -19.29 1.93 0.30
N GLY A 399 -19.77 2.16 1.51
CA GLY A 399 -19.18 1.61 2.71
C GLY A 399 -19.21 2.54 3.90
N ASN A 400 -18.58 2.08 4.97
CA ASN A 400 -18.40 2.85 6.20
C ASN A 400 -17.35 2.17 7.11
N VAL A 401 -17.02 2.89 8.19
CA VAL A 401 -16.33 2.36 9.37
C VAL A 401 -17.38 2.09 10.44
N PHE A 402 -17.25 0.99 11.15
CA PHE A 402 -18.22 0.52 12.13
C PHE A 402 -17.58 0.32 13.50
N PRO A 403 -18.31 0.51 14.62
CA PRO A 403 -17.79 0.30 15.97
C PRO A 403 -17.21 -1.10 16.19
N SER A 404 -17.81 -2.13 15.58
CA SER A 404 -17.36 -3.54 15.66
C SER A 404 -17.85 -4.33 14.45
N ILE A 405 -17.33 -5.55 14.25
CA ILE A 405 -17.80 -6.47 13.21
C ILE A 405 -19.30 -6.80 13.35
N ARG A 406 -19.80 -6.86 14.58
CA ARG A 406 -21.23 -7.18 14.85
C ARG A 406 -22.17 -6.04 14.49
N THR A 407 -21.67 -4.84 14.36
CA THR A 407 -22.45 -3.63 14.05
C THR A 407 -22.38 -3.24 12.58
N ILE A 408 -21.72 -4.04 11.74
CA ILE A 408 -21.73 -3.83 10.29
C ILE A 408 -23.19 -3.88 9.82
N SER A 409 -23.61 -2.80 9.17
CA SER A 409 -24.98 -2.64 8.68
C SER A 409 -24.97 -2.24 7.22
N LEU A 410 -25.71 -2.95 6.39
CA LEU A 410 -25.93 -2.64 4.98
C LEU A 410 -27.14 -1.72 4.74
N ARG A 411 -27.68 -1.13 5.81
CA ARG A 411 -28.79 -0.16 5.70
C ARG A 411 -28.34 1.05 4.89
N THR A 412 -29.07 1.40 3.87
CA THR A 412 -28.81 2.58 3.04
C THR A 412 -29.35 3.88 3.66
N ALA A 413 -30.33 3.78 4.58
CA ALA A 413 -30.84 4.91 5.31
C ALA A 413 -30.16 5.02 6.68
N PRO A 414 -29.47 6.14 6.99
CA PRO A 414 -28.94 6.39 8.31
C PRO A 414 -30.09 6.54 9.30
N LEU A 415 -29.94 5.92 10.48
CA LEU A 415 -30.91 6.07 11.57
C LEU A 415 -30.77 7.48 12.14
N ALA A 416 -31.83 8.25 12.07
CA ALA A 416 -31.88 9.57 12.68
C ALA A 416 -32.19 9.45 14.19
N PRO A 417 -31.57 10.27 15.05
CA PRO A 417 -31.95 10.37 16.45
C PRO A 417 -33.35 10.96 16.58
N THR A 418 -34.10 10.45 17.56
CA THR A 418 -35.41 11.04 17.93
C THR A 418 -35.31 11.63 19.32
N PHE A 419 -36.04 12.70 19.54
CA PHE A 419 -36.01 13.49 20.78
C PHE A 419 -37.37 13.47 21.47
N ASN A 420 -37.37 13.71 22.77
CA ASN A 420 -38.59 13.88 23.56
C ASN A 420 -39.27 15.18 23.12
N PRO A 421 -40.54 15.13 22.69
CA PRO A 421 -41.30 16.34 22.30
C PRO A 421 -41.39 17.39 23.41
N SER A 422 -41.40 16.94 24.68
CA SER A 422 -41.48 17.81 25.85
C SER A 422 -40.13 18.31 26.34
N ASN A 423 -39.02 17.69 25.91
CA ASN A 423 -37.66 18.08 26.26
C ASN A 423 -36.71 17.85 25.05
N PRO A 424 -36.52 18.88 24.21
CA PRO A 424 -35.71 18.73 22.98
C PRO A 424 -34.25 18.35 23.21
N ASN A 425 -33.73 18.41 24.44
CA ASN A 425 -32.41 17.97 24.80
C ASN A 425 -32.31 16.47 25.20
N GLU A 426 -33.44 15.82 25.36
CA GLU A 426 -33.54 14.41 25.70
C GLU A 426 -33.68 13.55 24.45
N CYS A 427 -32.64 12.82 24.12
CA CYS A 427 -32.66 11.88 23.03
C CYS A 427 -33.28 10.57 23.45
N LEU A 428 -34.28 10.08 22.71
CA LEU A 428 -35.02 8.84 23.01
C LEU A 428 -34.48 7.62 22.28
N THR A 429 -34.12 7.74 20.99
CA THR A 429 -33.63 6.63 20.18
C THR A 429 -32.48 7.09 19.28
N ASN A 430 -31.58 6.14 18.96
CA ASN A 430 -30.41 6.36 18.13
C ASN A 430 -29.48 7.48 18.64
N CYS A 431 -29.36 7.59 19.94
CA CYS A 431 -28.61 8.62 20.65
C CYS A 431 -27.09 8.44 20.57
N SER A 432 -26.63 7.29 20.13
CA SER A 432 -25.22 7.05 19.87
C SER A 432 -24.83 7.53 18.45
N ASN A 433 -23.74 8.27 18.33
CA ASN A 433 -23.20 8.68 17.04
C ASN A 433 -22.45 7.54 16.31
N ASN A 434 -22.93 6.32 16.43
CA ASN A 434 -22.29 5.12 15.83
C ASN A 434 -22.37 5.12 14.30
N LEU A 435 -23.31 5.82 13.72
CA LEU A 435 -23.53 5.95 12.27
C LEU A 435 -23.49 4.59 11.54
N ASN A 436 -24.20 3.58 12.11
CA ASN A 436 -24.25 2.22 11.57
C ASN A 436 -25.16 2.14 10.33
N TYR A 437 -24.66 2.64 9.21
CA TYR A 437 -25.32 2.59 7.92
C TYR A 437 -24.29 2.42 6.80
N PHE A 438 -24.73 2.06 5.63
CA PHE A 438 -23.89 1.96 4.45
C PHE A 438 -24.01 3.27 3.66
N SER A 439 -22.89 4.01 3.60
CA SER A 439 -22.84 5.26 2.86
C SER A 439 -22.72 4.99 1.37
N HIS A 440 -23.34 5.82 0.56
CA HIS A 440 -23.30 5.77 -0.90
C HIS A 440 -22.87 7.12 -1.44
N THR A 441 -21.88 7.12 -2.31
CA THR A 441 -21.33 8.31 -2.97
C THR A 441 -21.22 8.06 -4.44
N ALA A 442 -21.67 8.98 -5.26
CA ALA A 442 -21.43 8.99 -6.69
C ALA A 442 -20.63 10.25 -7.06
N GLY A 443 -19.83 10.18 -8.10
CA GLY A 443 -19.01 11.31 -8.46
C GLY A 443 -18.33 11.20 -9.80
N PHE A 444 -17.57 12.25 -10.10
CA PHE A 444 -16.79 12.37 -11.32
C PHE A 444 -15.34 12.70 -11.00
N GLU A 445 -14.41 12.10 -11.73
CA GLU A 445 -12.98 12.33 -11.61
C GLU A 445 -12.42 12.86 -12.93
N PHE A 446 -11.64 13.95 -12.85
CA PHE A 446 -10.80 14.43 -13.94
C PHE A 446 -9.37 13.96 -13.70
N ARG A 447 -8.77 13.33 -14.69
CA ARG A 447 -7.43 12.74 -14.60
C ARG A 447 -6.50 13.33 -15.65
N TYR A 448 -5.33 13.78 -15.22
CA TYR A 448 -4.28 14.24 -16.12
C TYR A 448 -3.05 13.35 -15.99
N GLY A 449 -2.67 12.66 -17.06
CA GLY A 449 -1.54 11.73 -17.08
C GLY A 449 -0.20 12.45 -17.00
N THR A 450 0.57 12.16 -15.94
CA THR A 450 1.95 12.64 -15.79
C THR A 450 2.94 11.48 -15.80
N PRO A 451 4.24 11.70 -16.01
CA PRO A 451 5.25 10.63 -16.00
C PRO A 451 5.35 9.89 -14.66
N ILE A 452 4.90 10.51 -13.57
CA ILE A 452 4.95 9.94 -12.20
C ILE A 452 3.59 9.36 -11.73
N GLY A 453 2.60 9.34 -12.61
CA GLY A 453 1.23 8.91 -12.35
C GLY A 453 0.21 10.00 -12.64
N PRO A 454 -1.09 9.67 -12.72
CA PRO A 454 -2.12 10.67 -13.00
C PRO A 454 -2.31 11.62 -11.81
N VAL A 455 -2.53 12.90 -12.09
CA VAL A 455 -3.10 13.87 -11.15
C VAL A 455 -4.61 13.83 -11.36
N ALA A 456 -5.36 13.59 -10.30
CA ALA A 456 -6.82 13.47 -10.33
C ALA A 456 -7.49 14.56 -9.48
N LEU A 457 -8.57 15.11 -10.00
CA LEU A 457 -9.54 15.95 -9.28
C LEU A 457 -10.83 15.16 -9.15
N ASP A 458 -11.16 14.76 -7.94
CA ASP A 458 -12.38 14.02 -7.61
C ASP A 458 -13.46 14.97 -7.09
N LEU A 459 -14.67 14.83 -7.62
CA LEU A 459 -15.87 15.53 -7.18
C LEU A 459 -16.89 14.49 -6.73
N GLY A 460 -17.08 14.36 -5.42
CA GLY A 460 -17.95 13.35 -4.81
C GLY A 460 -19.22 13.95 -4.20
N TYR A 461 -20.35 13.32 -4.45
CA TYR A 461 -21.63 13.66 -3.84
C TYR A 461 -22.16 12.47 -3.06
N GLN A 462 -22.30 12.63 -1.74
CA GLN A 462 -22.86 11.63 -0.84
C GLN A 462 -24.39 11.62 -0.98
N LEU A 463 -24.93 10.47 -1.38
CA LEU A 463 -26.38 10.31 -1.67
C LEU A 463 -27.23 10.23 -0.39
N ASN A 464 -26.63 9.73 0.69
CA ASN A 464 -27.32 9.48 1.96
C ASN A 464 -26.54 10.02 3.18
N PRO A 465 -26.24 11.34 3.26
CA PRO A 465 -25.46 11.92 4.35
C PRO A 465 -26.20 11.78 5.68
N ALA A 466 -25.52 11.20 6.68
CA ALA A 466 -26.05 10.98 8.01
C ALA A 466 -26.13 12.28 8.82
N LYS A 467 -27.03 12.26 9.82
CA LYS A 467 -27.09 13.26 10.88
C LYS A 467 -26.43 12.71 12.13
N TYR A 468 -25.77 13.55 12.89
CA TYR A 468 -25.10 13.23 14.14
C TYR A 468 -25.31 14.31 15.18
N LEU A 469 -25.10 13.95 16.44
CA LEU A 469 -25.34 14.82 17.59
C LEU A 469 -24.06 15.51 18.05
N ILE A 470 -24.19 16.75 18.50
CA ILE A 470 -23.15 17.48 19.24
C ILE A 470 -23.81 18.02 20.50
N GLN A 471 -23.16 17.83 21.63
CA GLN A 471 -23.59 18.40 22.89
C GLN A 471 -22.76 19.66 23.23
N SER A 472 -23.44 20.67 23.76
CA SER A 472 -22.81 21.91 24.19
C SER A 472 -23.38 22.35 25.52
N GLY A 473 -22.55 23.03 26.34
CA GLY A 473 -22.91 23.56 27.66
C GLY A 473 -22.31 22.75 28.80
N GLY A 474 -21.46 23.36 29.60
CA GLY A 474 -20.86 22.77 30.81
C GLY A 474 -19.99 21.53 30.54
N THR A 475 -19.84 20.68 31.54
CA THR A 475 -19.25 19.35 31.43
C THR A 475 -20.33 18.34 31.00
N CYS A 476 -20.43 18.08 29.70
CA CYS A 476 -21.35 17.09 29.16
C CYS A 476 -20.76 15.69 29.29
N PRO A 477 -21.51 14.71 29.84
CA PRO A 477 -21.05 13.33 29.92
C PRO A 477 -20.98 12.68 28.53
N ALA A 478 -20.20 11.59 28.42
CA ALA A 478 -20.09 10.80 27.19
C ALA A 478 -21.43 10.20 26.73
N THR A 479 -22.40 10.10 27.63
CA THR A 479 -23.79 9.70 27.33
C THR A 479 -24.66 10.94 27.14
N ILE A 480 -25.55 10.93 26.17
CA ILE A 480 -26.47 12.05 25.91
C ILE A 480 -27.47 12.17 27.04
N THR A 481 -27.45 13.29 27.73
CA THR A 481 -28.34 13.58 28.87
C THR A 481 -29.13 14.85 28.60
N ALA A 482 -30.26 14.99 29.29
CA ALA A 482 -31.11 16.21 29.23
C ALA A 482 -30.42 17.45 29.83
N ALA A 483 -29.31 17.28 30.56
CA ALA A 483 -28.58 18.37 31.19
C ALA A 483 -27.74 19.20 30.19
N CYS A 484 -27.45 18.65 29.00
CA CYS A 484 -26.68 19.31 27.96
C CYS A 484 -27.55 19.71 26.77
N MET A 485 -27.25 20.91 26.19
CA MET A 485 -27.89 21.35 24.97
C MET A 485 -27.42 20.48 23.81
N THR A 486 -28.31 19.77 23.13
CA THR A 486 -28.02 18.86 22.05
C THR A 486 -28.39 19.48 20.70
N THR A 487 -27.45 19.54 19.78
CA THR A 487 -27.66 20.03 18.40
C THR A 487 -27.51 18.87 17.41
N LEU A 488 -28.40 18.87 16.40
CA LEU A 488 -28.37 17.89 15.31
C LEU A 488 -27.67 18.48 14.10
N ASN A 489 -26.50 17.92 13.76
CA ASN A 489 -25.71 18.31 12.60
C ASN A 489 -25.81 17.28 11.49
N ARG A 490 -25.50 17.68 10.25
CA ARG A 490 -25.50 16.82 9.07
C ARG A 490 -24.13 16.78 8.43
N LEU A 491 -23.72 15.61 7.97
CA LEU A 491 -22.50 15.46 7.17
C LEU A 491 -22.63 16.25 5.86
N PRO A 492 -21.55 16.92 5.38
CA PRO A 492 -21.53 17.58 4.09
C PRO A 492 -21.77 16.58 2.97
N ALA A 493 -22.69 16.90 2.05
CA ALA A 493 -23.00 16.01 0.93
C ALA A 493 -21.97 16.10 -0.20
N PHE A 494 -21.33 17.26 -0.38
CA PHE A 494 -20.36 17.49 -1.46
C PHE A 494 -18.94 17.55 -0.93
N GLN A 495 -18.03 16.81 -1.60
CA GLN A 495 -16.60 16.81 -1.32
C GLN A 495 -15.79 16.90 -2.62
N PHE A 496 -14.59 17.46 -2.55
CA PHE A 496 -13.64 17.42 -3.64
C PHE A 496 -12.23 17.12 -3.13
N PHE A 497 -11.43 16.43 -3.95
CA PHE A 497 -10.05 16.03 -3.61
C PHE A 497 -9.15 16.20 -4.81
N VAL A 498 -7.88 16.51 -4.54
CA VAL A 498 -6.81 16.46 -5.54
C VAL A 498 -5.85 15.36 -5.12
N ASN A 499 -5.71 14.34 -5.95
CA ASN A 499 -4.90 13.15 -5.71
C ASN A 499 -3.78 13.04 -6.74
N LEU A 500 -2.64 12.47 -6.32
CA LEU A 500 -1.56 12.06 -7.23
C LEU A 500 -1.48 10.53 -7.22
N GLY A 501 -1.57 9.91 -8.40
CA GLY A 501 -1.63 8.47 -8.56
C GLY A 501 -3.06 7.94 -8.70
N THR A 502 -3.25 6.62 -8.45
CA THR A 502 -4.58 5.99 -8.45
C THR A 502 -5.24 6.10 -7.09
N THR A 503 -6.56 6.13 -7.07
CA THR A 503 -7.37 6.14 -5.83
C THR A 503 -7.15 4.86 -5.02
N PHE A 504 -6.83 3.74 -5.65
CA PHE A 504 -6.64 2.43 -5.03
C PHE A 504 -5.75 1.50 -5.85
#